data_83c51a8f093f7ea719e04064d1c56f4c
#
_entry.id   83c51a8f093f7ea719e04064d1c56f4c
#
_cell.length_a   1.000
_cell.length_b   1.000
_cell.length_c   1.000
_cell.angle_alpha   90.00
_cell.angle_beta   90.00
_cell.angle_gamma   90.00
#
_symmetry.space_group_name_H-M   'P 1'
#
loop_
_entity.id
_entity.type
_entity.pdbx_description
1 polymer ?
#
loop_
_entity_poly.entity_id
_entity_poly.type
_entity_poly.pdbx_seq_one_letter_code
_entity_poly.pdbx_strand_id
1 'polypeptide(L)'
;PQSEAQFDLASDWVERYGPTLEPEERAELDEQMAGEITAFDTQITAIPEAAAAGLTDYKSFLSFRGDYLNGIRNTDGQADMDVEALLYRVYGGTNWYRIEALADTLETYDTQEDHRALIVSNRQQLAQPEAMVRREAELASSDMTHSLLPSSVKYSTQEYGKDLAVWCVLSIVLLLSPTLVRDRLRNTRPMQWASRRGRSVLNVQMGAALLSALVLAVVNITVYVIPFLAQGPLQFAACGLDGIWEWGTPWFDWTYGTYLLVLAGLILALSLGAAGLTAFLSQYSGNYIAMLLKAVPLFVAVGAVLGTWLLDMPFTFRTLGNGSLWVPRGAEAILAAVLLTLGLGLCALACRRQYNRELL
;
A
#
# COMPACT_ATOMS: atom_id res chain seq x y z
N PRO A 1 13.95 1.38 14.22
CA PRO A 1 13.91 0.84 15.60
C PRO A 1 12.48 0.71 16.14
N GLN A 2 11.66 1.79 16.13
CA GLN A 2 10.28 1.75 16.64
C GLN A 2 9.40 0.78 15.86
N SER A 3 9.38 0.88 14.53
CA SER A 3 8.61 -0.02 13.66
C SER A 3 9.07 -1.49 13.77
N GLU A 4 10.36 -1.73 14.02
CA GLU A 4 10.93 -3.05 14.25
C GLU A 4 10.46 -3.61 15.59
N ALA A 5 10.54 -2.82 16.68
CA ALA A 5 10.02 -3.21 17.98
C ALA A 5 8.51 -3.49 17.97
N GLN A 6 7.74 -2.68 17.24
CA GLN A 6 6.31 -2.88 17.05
C GLN A 6 6.01 -4.17 16.26
N PHE A 7 6.80 -4.44 15.23
CA PHE A 7 6.68 -5.67 14.44
C PHE A 7 6.97 -6.91 15.29
N ASP A 8 8.08 -6.91 16.04
CA ASP A 8 8.50 -8.04 16.87
C ASP A 8 7.47 -8.33 17.97
N LEU A 9 7.00 -7.29 18.68
CA LEU A 9 5.97 -7.44 19.71
C LEU A 9 4.64 -7.96 19.14
N ALA A 10 4.17 -7.37 18.03
CA ALA A 10 2.94 -7.82 17.40
C ALA A 10 3.07 -9.27 16.87
N SER A 11 4.28 -9.66 16.42
CA SER A 11 4.58 -11.04 16.02
C SER A 11 4.41 -12.01 17.18
N ASP A 12 5.01 -11.70 18.33
CA ASP A 12 4.92 -12.49 19.55
C ASP A 12 3.45 -12.60 20.03
N TRP A 13 2.70 -11.51 19.93
CA TRP A 13 1.28 -11.49 20.34
C TRP A 13 0.38 -12.27 19.39
N VAL A 14 0.59 -12.19 18.07
CA VAL A 14 -0.17 -12.99 17.11
C VAL A 14 0.10 -14.48 17.30
N GLU A 15 1.34 -14.87 17.63
CA GLU A 15 1.66 -16.25 17.95
C GLU A 15 1.00 -16.71 19.25
N ARG A 16 0.89 -15.83 20.26
CA ARG A 16 0.36 -16.16 21.58
C ARG A 16 -1.15 -16.07 21.68
N TYR A 17 -1.75 -15.01 21.11
CA TYR A 17 -3.17 -14.68 21.27
C TYR A 17 -3.98 -14.93 19.98
N GLY A 18 -3.34 -15.02 18.83
CA GLY A 18 -4.02 -15.11 17.55
C GLY A 18 -4.15 -13.77 16.85
N PRO A 19 -5.06 -13.64 15.86
CA PRO A 19 -5.15 -12.46 15.02
C PRO A 19 -5.83 -11.24 15.66
N THR A 20 -6.57 -11.44 16.76
CA THR A 20 -7.36 -10.42 17.48
C THR A 20 -7.02 -10.46 18.96
N LEU A 21 -7.16 -9.32 19.63
CA LEU A 21 -6.89 -9.17 21.05
C LEU A 21 -8.22 -9.14 21.83
N GLU A 22 -8.37 -10.09 22.78
CA GLU A 22 -9.51 -10.15 23.68
C GLU A 22 -9.32 -9.21 24.89
N PRO A 23 -10.41 -8.79 25.58
CA PRO A 23 -10.29 -7.89 26.74
C PRO A 23 -9.42 -8.43 27.89
N GLU A 24 -9.43 -9.75 28.09
CA GLU A 24 -8.61 -10.43 29.10
C GLU A 24 -7.13 -10.37 28.73
N GLU A 25 -6.80 -10.53 27.46
CA GLU A 25 -5.44 -10.48 26.92
C GLU A 25 -4.89 -9.05 26.96
N ARG A 26 -5.75 -8.04 26.74
CA ARG A 26 -5.37 -6.64 26.92
C ARG A 26 -4.89 -6.35 28.33
N ALA A 27 -5.53 -6.94 29.36
CA ALA A 27 -5.06 -6.79 30.75
C ALA A 27 -3.66 -7.38 30.95
N GLU A 28 -3.30 -8.47 30.27
CA GLU A 28 -1.92 -9.00 30.31
C GLU A 28 -0.92 -8.03 29.67
N LEU A 29 -1.31 -7.27 28.66
CA LEU A 29 -0.45 -6.23 28.07
C LEU A 29 -0.19 -5.06 29.04
N ASP A 30 -1.16 -4.72 29.90
CA ASP A 30 -0.94 -3.72 30.97
C ASP A 30 0.12 -4.20 31.98
N GLU A 31 0.12 -5.51 32.35
CA GLU A 31 1.16 -6.09 33.20
C GLU A 31 2.53 -6.09 32.49
N GLN A 32 2.56 -6.42 31.22
CA GLN A 32 3.78 -6.35 30.41
C GLN A 32 4.32 -4.92 30.35
N MET A 33 3.46 -3.93 30.16
CA MET A 33 3.82 -2.50 30.15
C MET A 33 4.47 -2.09 31.49
N ALA A 34 3.87 -2.49 32.62
CA ALA A 34 4.43 -2.20 33.92
C ALA A 34 5.82 -2.84 34.12
N GLY A 35 6.02 -4.06 33.61
CA GLY A 35 7.31 -4.74 33.59
C GLY A 35 8.37 -4.02 32.77
N GLU A 36 8.00 -3.60 31.55
CA GLU A 36 8.91 -2.85 30.66
C GLU A 36 9.28 -1.47 31.25
N ILE A 37 8.35 -0.78 31.91
CA ILE A 37 8.62 0.49 32.60
C ILE A 37 9.61 0.26 33.76
N THR A 38 9.46 -0.82 34.54
CA THR A 38 10.39 -1.16 35.63
C THR A 38 11.80 -1.45 35.10
N ALA A 39 11.89 -2.14 33.95
CA ALA A 39 13.16 -2.38 33.27
C ALA A 39 13.78 -1.06 32.76
N PHE A 40 12.98 -0.17 32.21
CA PHE A 40 13.41 1.16 31.76
C PHE A 40 14.00 1.98 32.90
N ASP A 41 13.34 2.03 34.07
CA ASP A 41 13.81 2.76 35.26
C ASP A 41 15.19 2.27 35.71
N THR A 42 15.44 0.97 35.58
CA THR A 42 16.76 0.39 35.86
C THR A 42 17.80 0.79 34.80
N GLN A 43 17.42 0.77 33.54
CA GLN A 43 18.32 1.05 32.41
C GLN A 43 18.69 2.53 32.32
N ILE A 44 17.73 3.46 32.53
CA ILE A 44 17.98 4.90 32.42
C ILE A 44 18.97 5.38 33.46
N THR A 45 18.94 4.83 34.68
CA THR A 45 19.90 5.18 35.75
C THR A 45 21.33 4.74 35.44
N ALA A 46 21.51 3.79 34.52
CA ALA A 46 22.83 3.36 34.08
C ALA A 46 23.46 4.29 33.03
N ILE A 47 22.69 5.25 32.49
CA ILE A 47 23.16 6.23 31.50
C ILE A 47 23.67 7.48 32.25
N PRO A 48 24.98 7.76 32.24
CA PRO A 48 25.54 8.86 33.05
C PRO A 48 24.97 10.23 32.70
N GLU A 49 24.73 10.48 31.42
CA GLU A 49 24.19 11.75 30.92
C GLU A 49 22.71 11.95 31.31
N ALA A 50 21.94 10.88 31.36
CA ALA A 50 20.56 10.91 31.84
C ALA A 50 20.51 11.19 33.34
N ALA A 51 21.38 10.53 34.11
CA ALA A 51 21.52 10.79 35.55
C ALA A 51 21.95 12.23 35.84
N ALA A 52 22.89 12.79 35.04
CA ALA A 52 23.33 14.19 35.16
C ALA A 52 22.20 15.19 34.83
N ALA A 53 21.27 14.81 33.95
CA ALA A 53 20.08 15.59 33.64
C ALA A 53 18.92 15.39 34.65
N GLY A 54 19.12 14.58 35.69
CA GLY A 54 18.09 14.29 36.71
C GLY A 54 17.01 13.31 36.25
N LEU A 55 17.26 12.53 35.19
CA LEU A 55 16.34 11.53 34.68
C LEU A 55 16.58 10.22 35.42
N THR A 56 15.67 9.85 36.29
CA THR A 56 15.82 8.68 37.20
C THR A 56 14.79 7.59 36.90
N ASP A 57 13.73 7.91 36.21
CA ASP A 57 12.61 7.02 35.96
C ASP A 57 11.86 7.40 34.67
N TYR A 58 10.95 6.54 34.24
CA TYR A 58 10.11 6.71 33.07
C TYR A 58 9.31 8.03 33.11
N LYS A 59 8.77 8.39 34.27
CA LYS A 59 7.94 9.59 34.41
C LYS A 59 8.74 10.87 34.22
N SER A 60 9.95 10.96 34.81
CA SER A 60 10.85 12.10 34.65
C SER A 60 11.30 12.22 33.18
N PHE A 61 11.55 11.09 32.52
CA PHE A 61 11.91 11.07 31.14
C PHE A 61 10.75 11.53 30.23
N LEU A 62 9.52 11.08 30.46
CA LEU A 62 8.35 11.54 29.70
C LEU A 62 8.14 13.05 29.84
N SER A 63 8.28 13.61 31.05
CA SER A 63 8.16 15.05 31.25
C SER A 63 9.24 15.80 30.48
N PHE A 64 10.49 15.37 30.61
CA PHE A 64 11.61 15.96 29.87
C PHE A 64 11.42 15.94 28.35
N ARG A 65 11.03 14.77 27.80
CA ARG A 65 10.70 14.62 26.37
C ARG A 65 9.54 15.51 25.95
N GLY A 66 8.50 15.59 26.77
CA GLY A 66 7.32 16.42 26.52
C GLY A 66 7.67 17.91 26.48
N ASP A 67 8.48 18.38 27.42
CA ASP A 67 8.93 19.76 27.49
C ASP A 67 9.79 20.13 26.25
N TYR A 68 10.68 19.22 25.84
CA TYR A 68 11.47 19.40 24.61
C TYR A 68 10.61 19.50 23.36
N LEU A 69 9.67 18.58 23.16
CA LEU A 69 8.77 18.57 22.00
C LEU A 69 7.86 19.81 21.96
N ASN A 70 7.39 20.27 23.13
CA ASN A 70 6.64 21.51 23.24
C ASN A 70 7.53 22.74 22.99
N GLY A 71 8.78 22.72 23.43
CA GLY A 71 9.78 23.75 23.14
C GLY A 71 10.02 23.94 21.65
N ILE A 72 10.22 22.82 20.91
CA ILE A 72 10.39 22.86 19.44
C ILE A 72 9.16 23.49 18.76
N ARG A 73 7.95 23.12 19.16
CA ARG A 73 6.72 23.69 18.58
C ARG A 73 6.59 25.19 18.79
N ASN A 74 7.10 25.70 19.92
CA ASN A 74 7.03 27.12 20.26
C ASN A 74 8.18 27.98 19.69
N THR A 75 9.26 27.35 19.20
CA THR A 75 10.47 28.04 18.69
C THR A 75 10.67 27.86 17.18
N ASP A 76 9.59 27.70 16.39
CA ASP A 76 9.62 27.50 14.93
C ASP A 76 10.55 26.34 14.48
N GLY A 77 10.65 25.30 15.30
CA GLY A 77 11.35 24.07 14.97
C GLY A 77 12.87 24.10 15.21
N GLN A 78 13.40 25.08 15.95
CA GLN A 78 14.80 25.03 16.37
C GLN A 78 14.98 24.00 17.48
N ALA A 79 15.67 22.89 17.14
CA ALA A 79 16.01 21.82 18.08
C ALA A 79 17.25 22.20 18.90
N ASP A 80 17.22 21.90 20.21
CA ASP A 80 18.42 21.91 21.03
C ASP A 80 19.19 20.61 20.76
N MET A 81 20.34 20.72 20.06
CA MET A 81 21.13 19.57 19.63
C MET A 81 21.66 18.72 20.79
N ASP A 82 21.89 19.34 21.96
CA ASP A 82 22.40 18.59 23.13
C ASP A 82 21.27 17.78 23.77
N VAL A 83 20.08 18.34 23.83
CA VAL A 83 18.88 17.63 24.31
C VAL A 83 18.51 16.49 23.37
N GLU A 84 18.53 16.74 22.06
CA GLU A 84 18.27 15.72 21.03
C GLU A 84 19.26 14.55 21.12
N ALA A 85 20.56 14.85 21.29
CA ALA A 85 21.58 13.83 21.47
C ALA A 85 21.35 12.99 22.74
N LEU A 86 20.91 13.61 23.83
CA LEU A 86 20.54 12.88 25.05
C LEU A 86 19.34 11.96 24.83
N LEU A 87 18.29 12.45 24.17
CA LEU A 87 17.11 11.62 23.83
C LEU A 87 17.50 10.39 23.02
N TYR A 88 18.33 10.56 21.96
CA TYR A 88 18.79 9.43 21.16
C TYR A 88 19.64 8.44 21.96
N ARG A 89 20.43 8.88 22.92
CA ARG A 89 21.16 7.97 23.81
C ARG A 89 20.23 7.17 24.71
N VAL A 90 19.20 7.80 25.26
CA VAL A 90 18.20 7.10 26.07
C VAL A 90 17.43 6.10 25.21
N TYR A 91 16.98 6.49 24.01
CA TYR A 91 16.27 5.59 23.10
C TYR A 91 17.11 4.37 22.71
N GLY A 92 18.42 4.55 22.45
CA GLY A 92 19.32 3.47 22.08
C GLY A 92 19.87 2.66 23.24
N GLY A 93 19.87 3.22 24.47
CA GLY A 93 20.41 2.59 25.67
C GLY A 93 19.36 1.92 26.57
N THR A 94 18.08 2.02 26.22
CA THR A 94 16.97 1.47 27.00
C THR A 94 15.99 0.69 26.11
N ASN A 95 14.99 0.06 26.74
CA ASN A 95 13.87 -0.59 26.05
C ASN A 95 12.75 0.38 25.61
N TRP A 96 13.06 1.67 25.45
CA TRP A 96 12.12 2.73 25.08
C TRP A 96 11.20 2.35 23.92
N TYR A 97 11.77 1.83 22.82
CA TYR A 97 10.97 1.49 21.63
C TYR A 97 9.96 0.37 21.87
N ARG A 98 10.23 -0.54 22.82
CA ARG A 98 9.27 -1.57 23.23
C ARG A 98 8.11 -0.97 24.01
N ILE A 99 8.42 -0.04 24.95
CA ILE A 99 7.40 0.70 25.70
C ILE A 99 6.52 1.53 24.74
N GLU A 100 7.13 2.23 23.80
CA GLU A 100 6.42 3.05 22.82
C GLU A 100 5.52 2.19 21.93
N ALA A 101 5.99 1.03 21.48
CA ALA A 101 5.20 0.09 20.69
C ALA A 101 4.02 -0.51 21.46
N LEU A 102 4.23 -0.85 22.74
CA LEU A 102 3.18 -1.31 23.67
C LEU A 102 2.14 -0.22 23.91
N ALA A 103 2.59 1.00 24.21
CA ALA A 103 1.71 2.15 24.44
C ALA A 103 0.86 2.45 23.21
N ASP A 104 1.44 2.43 22.00
CA ASP A 104 0.74 2.65 20.74
C ASP A 104 -0.35 1.58 20.51
N THR A 105 -0.04 0.31 20.82
CA THR A 105 -1.03 -0.78 20.68
C THR A 105 -2.18 -0.65 21.69
N LEU A 106 -1.89 -0.32 22.94
CA LEU A 106 -2.91 -0.11 23.97
C LEU A 106 -3.78 1.11 23.65
N GLU A 107 -3.16 2.23 23.23
CA GLU A 107 -3.87 3.43 22.78
C GLU A 107 -4.75 3.13 21.55
N THR A 108 -4.23 2.36 20.60
CA THR A 108 -5.02 1.95 19.42
C THR A 108 -6.22 1.12 19.83
N TYR A 109 -6.06 0.15 20.73
CA TYR A 109 -7.15 -0.66 21.24
C TYR A 109 -8.22 0.19 21.94
N ASP A 110 -7.80 1.06 22.86
CA ASP A 110 -8.72 1.94 23.61
C ASP A 110 -9.42 2.95 22.70
N THR A 111 -8.69 3.50 21.71
CA THR A 111 -9.26 4.41 20.71
C THR A 111 -10.31 3.72 19.82
N GLN A 112 -10.13 2.45 19.50
CA GLN A 112 -11.11 1.66 18.76
C GLN A 112 -12.41 1.49 19.57
N GLU A 113 -12.31 1.21 20.87
CA GLU A 113 -13.47 1.11 21.75
C GLU A 113 -14.21 2.45 21.86
N ASP A 114 -13.48 3.57 22.04
CA ASP A 114 -14.04 4.91 22.07
C ASP A 114 -14.70 5.28 20.74
N HIS A 115 -14.07 4.91 19.62
CA HIS A 115 -14.61 5.16 18.27
C HIS A 115 -15.89 4.35 18.02
N ARG A 116 -15.95 3.10 18.47
CA ARG A 116 -17.18 2.29 18.47
C ARG A 116 -18.33 3.00 19.23
N ALA A 117 -18.03 3.50 20.43
CA ALA A 117 -18.98 4.23 21.24
C ALA A 117 -19.44 5.53 20.56
N LEU A 118 -18.53 6.27 19.94
CA LEU A 118 -18.80 7.51 19.18
C LEU A 118 -19.67 7.26 17.96
N ILE A 119 -19.39 6.22 17.15
CA ILE A 119 -20.20 5.86 15.99
C ILE A 119 -21.63 5.56 16.38
N VAL A 120 -21.82 4.81 17.46
CA VAL A 120 -23.16 4.49 17.98
C VAL A 120 -23.89 5.75 18.44
N SER A 121 -23.21 6.72 19.05
CA SER A 121 -23.80 7.94 19.62
C SER A 121 -24.04 9.05 18.58
N ASN A 122 -23.16 9.20 17.58
CA ASN A 122 -23.15 10.35 16.66
C ASN A 122 -23.82 10.11 15.30
N ARG A 123 -24.51 8.98 15.11
CA ARG A 123 -25.18 8.60 13.84
C ARG A 123 -26.02 9.70 13.18
N GLN A 124 -26.40 10.75 13.89
CA GLN A 124 -27.28 11.80 13.40
C GLN A 124 -26.61 13.13 13.06
N GLN A 125 -25.31 13.31 13.32
CA GLN A 125 -24.67 14.63 13.25
C GLN A 125 -23.75 14.88 12.06
N LEU A 126 -23.32 13.85 11.35
CA LEU A 126 -22.38 13.99 10.23
C LEU A 126 -23.11 13.83 8.89
N ALA A 127 -22.90 14.76 7.96
CA ALA A 127 -23.38 14.67 6.57
C ALA A 127 -22.62 13.57 5.77
N GLN A 128 -22.57 12.38 6.31
CA GLN A 128 -21.93 11.21 5.72
C GLN A 128 -22.91 10.45 4.81
N PRO A 129 -22.41 9.79 3.76
CA PRO A 129 -23.25 8.89 2.96
C PRO A 129 -23.84 7.77 3.81
N GLU A 130 -25.12 7.45 3.59
CA GLU A 130 -25.82 6.39 4.33
C GLU A 130 -25.08 5.03 4.31
N ALA A 131 -24.40 4.74 3.20
CA ALA A 131 -23.59 3.53 3.06
C ALA A 131 -22.38 3.50 4.03
N MET A 132 -21.77 4.66 4.29
CA MET A 132 -20.67 4.79 5.25
C MET A 132 -21.19 4.59 6.67
N VAL A 133 -22.26 5.26 7.05
CA VAL A 133 -22.89 5.14 8.37
C VAL A 133 -23.27 3.68 8.67
N ARG A 134 -23.81 2.98 7.67
CA ARG A 134 -24.13 1.55 7.79
C ARG A 134 -22.89 0.70 8.01
N ARG A 135 -21.84 0.96 7.21
CA ARG A 135 -20.57 0.21 7.31
C ARG A 135 -19.88 0.44 8.66
N GLU A 136 -19.84 1.66 9.13
CA GLU A 136 -19.29 1.98 10.46
C GLU A 136 -20.07 1.26 11.56
N ALA A 137 -21.40 1.16 11.44
CA ALA A 137 -22.21 0.40 12.37
C ALA A 137 -21.95 -1.13 12.32
N GLU A 138 -21.67 -1.69 11.13
CA GLU A 138 -21.24 -3.08 10.97
C GLU A 138 -19.89 -3.30 11.66
N LEU A 139 -18.92 -2.41 11.41
CA LEU A 139 -17.59 -2.49 12.03
C LEU A 139 -17.65 -2.35 13.55
N ALA A 140 -18.48 -1.46 14.09
CA ALA A 140 -18.66 -1.30 15.52
C ALA A 140 -19.22 -2.57 16.22
N SER A 141 -19.80 -3.49 15.49
CA SER A 141 -20.28 -4.79 15.98
C SER A 141 -19.36 -5.97 15.64
N SER A 142 -18.23 -5.72 14.99
CA SER A 142 -17.30 -6.78 14.54
C SER A 142 -16.17 -6.96 15.53
N ASP A 143 -15.82 -8.21 15.84
CA ASP A 143 -14.67 -8.56 16.67
C ASP A 143 -13.33 -8.35 15.94
N MET A 144 -13.37 -8.20 14.61
CA MET A 144 -12.18 -7.97 13.75
C MET A 144 -11.55 -6.58 13.94
N THR A 145 -12.21 -5.68 14.67
CA THR A 145 -11.69 -4.34 14.99
C THR A 145 -10.50 -4.37 15.95
N HIS A 146 -10.39 -5.39 16.79
CA HIS A 146 -9.28 -5.56 17.73
C HIS A 146 -8.11 -6.37 17.11
N SER A 147 -7.92 -6.23 15.82
CA SER A 147 -6.85 -6.90 15.08
C SER A 147 -5.45 -6.46 15.57
N LEU A 148 -4.56 -7.42 15.73
CA LEU A 148 -3.15 -7.22 16.07
C LEU A 148 -2.26 -6.86 14.85
N LEU A 149 -2.86 -6.47 13.73
CA LEU A 149 -2.10 -6.01 12.55
C LEU A 149 -1.46 -4.65 12.82
N PRO A 150 -0.12 -4.51 12.84
CA PRO A 150 0.51 -3.21 12.99
C PRO A 150 0.18 -2.28 11.80
N SER A 151 -0.13 -1.02 12.11
CA SER A 151 -0.35 0.02 11.07
C SER A 151 0.86 0.18 10.17
N SER A 152 2.07 0.06 10.71
CA SER A 152 3.34 0.11 9.99
C SER A 152 3.47 -0.99 8.93
N VAL A 153 2.97 -2.22 9.20
CA VAL A 153 2.97 -3.33 8.23
C VAL A 153 2.03 -3.04 7.07
N LYS A 154 0.81 -2.57 7.36
CA LYS A 154 -0.16 -2.18 6.32
C LYS A 154 0.38 -1.04 5.47
N TYR A 155 0.92 0.01 6.09
CA TYR A 155 1.48 1.16 5.39
C TYR A 155 2.65 0.77 4.49
N SER A 156 3.62 0.03 5.03
CA SER A 156 4.77 -0.46 4.25
C SER A 156 4.34 -1.32 3.06
N THR A 157 3.34 -2.18 3.25
CA THR A 157 2.76 -3.00 2.17
C THR A 157 2.16 -2.14 1.08
N GLN A 158 1.44 -1.09 1.45
CA GLN A 158 0.80 -0.18 0.50
C GLN A 158 1.84 0.59 -0.33
N GLU A 159 2.84 1.19 0.31
CA GLU A 159 3.91 1.91 -0.39
C GLU A 159 4.71 0.97 -1.31
N TYR A 160 5.06 -0.21 -0.81
CA TYR A 160 5.74 -1.22 -1.61
C TYR A 160 4.91 -1.67 -2.83
N GLY A 161 3.59 -1.80 -2.65
CA GLY A 161 2.66 -2.11 -3.73
C GLY A 161 2.58 -1.01 -4.80
N LYS A 162 2.58 0.27 -4.39
CA LYS A 162 2.62 1.43 -5.31
C LYS A 162 3.89 1.42 -6.15
N ASP A 163 5.04 1.25 -5.52
CA ASP A 163 6.33 1.18 -6.23
C ASP A 163 6.36 0.02 -7.21
N LEU A 164 5.91 -1.16 -6.79
CA LEU A 164 5.83 -2.33 -7.64
C LEU A 164 4.92 -2.09 -8.86
N ALA A 165 3.77 -1.43 -8.70
CA ALA A 165 2.88 -1.11 -9.80
C ALA A 165 3.54 -0.18 -10.82
N VAL A 166 4.23 0.86 -10.36
CA VAL A 166 4.99 1.79 -11.20
C VAL A 166 6.06 1.04 -11.99
N TRP A 167 6.85 0.18 -11.34
CA TRP A 167 7.87 -0.63 -11.98
C TRP A 167 7.30 -1.63 -12.99
N CYS A 168 6.20 -2.29 -12.68
CA CYS A 168 5.53 -3.21 -13.61
C CYS A 168 5.07 -2.48 -14.87
N VAL A 169 4.39 -1.34 -14.73
CA VAL A 169 3.92 -0.56 -15.88
C VAL A 169 5.10 -0.01 -16.69
N LEU A 170 6.13 0.55 -16.03
CA LEU A 170 7.31 1.09 -16.70
C LEU A 170 8.02 0.03 -17.54
N SER A 171 8.32 -1.11 -16.95
CA SER A 171 9.03 -2.21 -17.62
C SER A 171 8.26 -2.75 -18.83
N ILE A 172 6.93 -2.87 -18.72
CA ILE A 172 6.06 -3.31 -19.80
C ILE A 172 6.01 -2.27 -20.93
N VAL A 173 5.84 -0.99 -20.61
CA VAL A 173 5.83 0.09 -21.59
C VAL A 173 7.16 0.13 -22.35
N LEU A 174 8.30 0.00 -21.64
CA LEU A 174 9.62 -0.04 -22.28
C LEU A 174 9.82 -1.27 -23.16
N LEU A 175 9.38 -2.44 -22.71
CA LEU A 175 9.49 -3.68 -23.47
C LEU A 175 8.66 -3.63 -24.77
N LEU A 176 7.40 -3.17 -24.68
CA LEU A 176 6.46 -3.27 -25.80
C LEU A 176 6.53 -2.09 -26.76
N SER A 177 7.00 -0.92 -26.32
CA SER A 177 7.07 0.29 -27.16
C SER A 177 7.79 0.06 -28.50
N PRO A 178 8.97 -0.59 -28.57
CA PRO A 178 9.70 -0.75 -29.83
C PRO A 178 9.17 -1.90 -30.71
N THR A 179 8.38 -2.83 -30.18
CA THR A 179 8.11 -4.12 -30.84
C THR A 179 7.52 -3.99 -32.24
N LEU A 180 6.35 -3.38 -32.38
CA LEU A 180 5.67 -3.24 -33.68
C LEU A 180 6.21 -2.07 -34.52
N VAL A 181 6.83 -1.08 -33.91
CA VAL A 181 7.55 0.00 -34.61
C VAL A 181 8.76 -0.54 -35.35
N ARG A 182 9.53 -1.45 -34.73
CA ARG A 182 10.72 -2.08 -35.33
C ARG A 182 10.37 -2.85 -36.60
N ASP A 183 9.27 -3.60 -36.62
CA ASP A 183 8.82 -4.37 -37.78
C ASP A 183 8.45 -3.45 -38.93
N ARG A 184 7.85 -2.28 -38.63
CA ARG A 184 7.54 -1.27 -39.65
C ARG A 184 8.80 -0.65 -40.25
N LEU A 185 9.77 -0.25 -39.42
CA LEU A 185 11.01 0.37 -39.87
C LEU A 185 11.89 -0.58 -40.69
N ARG A 186 11.84 -1.89 -40.43
CA ARG A 186 12.54 -2.93 -41.18
C ARG A 186 11.85 -3.34 -42.48
N ASN A 187 10.71 -2.72 -42.80
CA ASN A 187 9.88 -3.07 -43.96
C ASN A 187 9.56 -4.59 -44.08
N THR A 188 9.47 -5.28 -42.93
CA THR A 188 9.14 -6.71 -42.93
C THR A 188 7.65 -6.99 -43.15
N ARG A 189 6.80 -5.99 -43.02
CA ARG A 189 5.33 -6.10 -43.21
C ARG A 189 4.91 -6.59 -44.58
N PRO A 190 5.44 -6.05 -45.72
CA PRO A 190 5.06 -6.55 -47.04
C PRO A 190 5.42 -8.03 -47.22
N MET A 191 6.57 -8.48 -46.69
CA MET A 191 6.98 -9.89 -46.74
C MET A 191 6.06 -10.77 -45.87
N GLN A 192 5.67 -10.29 -44.69
CA GLN A 192 4.74 -11.00 -43.82
C GLN A 192 3.38 -11.15 -44.48
N TRP A 193 2.87 -10.13 -45.16
CA TRP A 193 1.57 -10.14 -45.84
C TRP A 193 1.53 -11.05 -47.08
N ALA A 194 2.65 -11.20 -47.77
CA ALA A 194 2.79 -12.13 -48.91
C ALA A 194 2.75 -13.60 -48.47
N SER A 195 2.91 -13.90 -47.19
CA SER A 195 2.91 -15.28 -46.68
C SER A 195 1.48 -15.84 -46.53
N ARG A 196 1.33 -17.17 -46.60
CA ARG A 196 0.03 -17.87 -46.42
C ARG A 196 -0.69 -17.54 -45.12
N ARG A 197 0.03 -17.11 -44.07
CA ARG A 197 -0.50 -16.69 -42.76
C ARG A 197 -0.42 -15.17 -42.51
N GLY A 198 -0.06 -14.38 -43.51
CA GLY A 198 0.25 -12.95 -43.37
C GLY A 198 -0.81 -12.12 -42.67
N ARG A 199 -2.09 -12.46 -42.91
CA ARG A 199 -3.23 -11.76 -42.29
C ARG A 199 -3.38 -12.02 -40.79
N SER A 200 -2.95 -13.17 -40.31
CA SER A 200 -3.03 -13.52 -38.89
C SER A 200 -1.79 -13.16 -38.06
N VAL A 201 -0.73 -12.65 -38.69
CA VAL A 201 0.54 -12.32 -38.02
C VAL A 201 0.34 -11.28 -36.94
N LEU A 202 -0.48 -10.25 -37.16
CA LEU A 202 -0.74 -9.26 -36.12
C LEU A 202 -1.41 -9.87 -34.87
N ASN A 203 -2.35 -10.80 -35.05
CA ASN A 203 -3.00 -11.48 -33.92
C ASN A 203 -1.96 -12.24 -33.06
N VAL A 204 -1.02 -12.94 -33.74
CA VAL A 204 0.06 -13.66 -33.07
C VAL A 204 1.02 -12.68 -32.36
N GLN A 205 1.36 -11.57 -33.02
CA GLN A 205 2.23 -10.53 -32.42
C GLN A 205 1.59 -9.87 -31.21
N MET A 206 0.30 -9.52 -31.28
CA MET A 206 -0.45 -8.95 -30.15
C MET A 206 -0.57 -9.96 -29.00
N GLY A 207 -0.89 -11.23 -29.32
CA GLY A 207 -0.95 -12.30 -28.35
C GLY A 207 0.41 -12.53 -27.67
N ALA A 208 1.49 -12.57 -28.45
CA ALA A 208 2.85 -12.70 -27.91
C ALA A 208 3.25 -11.48 -27.05
N ALA A 209 2.88 -10.26 -27.45
CA ALA A 209 3.13 -9.05 -26.66
C ALA A 209 2.41 -9.10 -25.30
N LEU A 210 1.14 -9.48 -25.29
CA LEU A 210 0.35 -9.62 -24.06
C LEU A 210 0.89 -10.73 -23.16
N LEU A 211 1.28 -11.88 -23.75
CA LEU A 211 1.89 -12.96 -22.98
C LEU A 211 3.25 -12.55 -22.39
N SER A 212 4.08 -11.85 -23.18
CA SER A 212 5.37 -11.32 -22.70
C SER A 212 5.17 -10.32 -21.56
N ALA A 213 4.15 -9.47 -21.63
CA ALA A 213 3.79 -8.54 -20.58
C ALA A 213 3.32 -9.27 -19.31
N LEU A 214 2.49 -10.31 -19.47
CA LEU A 214 2.06 -11.14 -18.32
C LEU A 214 3.26 -11.80 -17.65
N VAL A 215 4.13 -12.44 -18.42
CA VAL A 215 5.35 -13.09 -17.89
C VAL A 215 6.22 -12.04 -17.16
N LEU A 216 6.43 -10.87 -17.76
CA LEU A 216 7.23 -9.81 -17.15
C LEU A 216 6.59 -9.28 -15.86
N ALA A 217 5.26 -9.08 -15.85
CA ALA A 217 4.54 -8.67 -14.65
C ALA A 217 4.67 -9.71 -13.52
N VAL A 218 4.49 -11.00 -13.84
CA VAL A 218 4.66 -12.08 -12.86
C VAL A 218 6.09 -12.15 -12.34
N VAL A 219 7.10 -12.01 -13.21
CA VAL A 219 8.51 -11.98 -12.80
C VAL A 219 8.78 -10.79 -11.89
N ASN A 220 8.33 -9.59 -12.25
CA ASN A 220 8.49 -8.40 -11.42
C ASN A 220 7.82 -8.59 -10.05
N ILE A 221 6.57 -9.05 -10.02
CA ILE A 221 5.85 -9.34 -8.76
C ILE A 221 6.65 -10.36 -7.93
N THR A 222 7.11 -11.44 -8.53
CA THR A 222 7.86 -12.48 -7.82
C THR A 222 9.17 -11.94 -7.23
N VAL A 223 9.94 -11.19 -8.02
CA VAL A 223 11.22 -10.62 -7.59
C VAL A 223 11.04 -9.63 -6.45
N TYR A 224 9.97 -8.83 -6.46
CA TYR A 224 9.67 -7.88 -5.40
C TYR A 224 9.03 -8.54 -4.17
N VAL A 225 8.10 -9.46 -4.38
CA VAL A 225 7.33 -10.08 -3.28
C VAL A 225 8.20 -11.03 -2.45
N ILE A 226 9.16 -11.77 -3.05
CA ILE A 226 10.01 -12.70 -2.28
C ILE A 226 10.79 -12.00 -1.15
N PRO A 227 11.54 -10.89 -1.37
CA PRO A 227 12.23 -10.18 -0.29
C PRO A 227 11.27 -9.58 0.74
N PHE A 228 10.10 -9.12 0.30
CA PHE A 228 9.07 -8.60 1.18
C PHE A 228 8.53 -9.69 2.12
N LEU A 229 8.16 -10.85 1.58
CA LEU A 229 7.67 -11.98 2.37
C LEU A 229 8.75 -12.57 3.31
N ALA A 230 10.02 -12.46 2.93
CA ALA A 230 11.14 -12.91 3.77
C ALA A 230 11.29 -12.09 5.07
N GLN A 231 10.68 -10.90 5.15
CA GLN A 231 10.62 -10.10 6.38
C GLN A 231 9.54 -10.56 7.36
N GLY A 232 8.79 -11.61 7.03
CA GLY A 232 7.82 -12.24 7.94
C GLY A 232 6.39 -11.65 7.97
N PRO A 233 5.94 -10.78 7.03
CA PRO A 233 4.61 -10.17 7.15
C PRO A 233 3.45 -11.17 7.04
N LEU A 234 3.70 -12.39 6.53
CA LEU A 234 2.67 -13.43 6.39
C LEU A 234 2.13 -13.96 7.72
N GLN A 235 2.85 -13.77 8.83
CA GLN A 235 2.34 -14.12 10.15
C GLN A 235 1.05 -13.36 10.49
N PHE A 236 0.90 -12.14 9.94
CA PHE A 236 -0.30 -11.32 10.09
C PHE A 236 -1.40 -11.64 9.06
N ALA A 237 -1.25 -12.69 8.23
CA ALA A 237 -2.17 -12.95 7.12
C ALA A 237 -3.63 -13.16 7.58
N ALA A 238 -3.84 -13.66 8.79
CA ALA A 238 -5.16 -13.86 9.38
C ALA A 238 -5.72 -12.62 10.08
N CYS A 239 -4.89 -11.60 10.36
CA CYS A 239 -5.32 -10.38 11.03
C CYS A 239 -6.27 -9.57 10.14
N GLY A 240 -7.32 -9.02 10.74
CA GLY A 240 -8.28 -8.16 10.05
C GLY A 240 -7.71 -6.79 9.73
N LEU A 241 -8.18 -6.17 8.64
CA LEU A 241 -7.85 -4.79 8.30
C LEU A 241 -8.76 -3.78 9.02
N ASP A 242 -9.82 -4.25 9.63
CA ASP A 242 -10.90 -3.43 10.19
C ASP A 242 -10.48 -2.66 11.46
N GLY A 243 -9.39 -3.06 12.10
CA GLY A 243 -8.82 -2.38 13.28
C GLY A 243 -8.03 -1.11 12.97
N ILE A 244 -7.72 -0.81 11.70
CA ILE A 244 -6.85 0.32 11.33
C ILE A 244 -7.69 1.49 10.79
N TRP A 245 -8.33 2.21 11.69
CA TRP A 245 -9.26 3.30 11.39
C TRP A 245 -8.58 4.61 10.95
N GLU A 246 -7.36 4.86 11.39
CA GLU A 246 -6.60 6.08 11.06
C GLU A 246 -6.46 6.32 9.55
N TRP A 247 -6.52 5.25 8.77
CA TRP A 247 -6.33 5.27 7.31
C TRP A 247 -7.63 5.17 6.53
N GLY A 248 -8.76 5.41 7.19
CA GLY A 248 -10.10 5.38 6.60
C GLY A 248 -10.81 4.05 6.78
N THR A 249 -12.14 4.14 6.83
CA THR A 249 -13.04 3.01 7.05
C THR A 249 -12.98 2.01 5.89
N PRO A 250 -12.63 0.73 6.12
CA PRO A 250 -12.57 -0.27 5.07
C PRO A 250 -13.97 -0.67 4.59
N TRP A 251 -14.11 -0.87 3.28
CA TRP A 251 -15.38 -1.29 2.67
C TRP A 251 -15.71 -2.78 2.90
N PHE A 252 -14.70 -3.61 3.16
CA PHE A 252 -14.81 -5.07 3.18
C PHE A 252 -14.09 -5.65 4.41
N ASP A 253 -14.66 -6.70 4.99
CA ASP A 253 -14.05 -7.49 6.07
C ASP A 253 -12.95 -8.39 5.50
N TRP A 254 -11.82 -7.78 5.16
CA TRP A 254 -10.69 -8.52 4.61
C TRP A 254 -9.64 -8.77 5.67
N THR A 255 -9.06 -9.97 5.58
CA THR A 255 -7.81 -10.24 6.25
C THR A 255 -6.64 -9.63 5.46
N TYR A 256 -5.53 -9.43 6.14
CA TYR A 256 -4.31 -8.93 5.51
C TYR A 256 -3.85 -9.84 4.35
N GLY A 257 -3.99 -11.17 4.49
CA GLY A 257 -3.70 -12.11 3.39
C GLY A 257 -4.58 -11.88 2.16
N THR A 258 -5.89 -11.65 2.35
CA THR A 258 -6.80 -11.29 1.26
C THR A 258 -6.39 -9.96 0.60
N TYR A 259 -6.01 -8.99 1.40
CA TYR A 259 -5.53 -7.69 0.92
C TYR A 259 -4.30 -7.81 0.01
N LEU A 260 -3.30 -8.62 0.40
CA LEU A 260 -2.13 -8.91 -0.45
C LEU A 260 -2.52 -9.51 -1.81
N LEU A 261 -3.45 -10.45 -1.83
CA LEU A 261 -3.93 -11.06 -3.08
C LEU A 261 -4.65 -10.05 -3.97
N VAL A 262 -5.46 -9.18 -3.37
CA VAL A 262 -6.18 -8.13 -4.10
C VAL A 262 -5.22 -7.10 -4.69
N LEU A 263 -4.20 -6.67 -3.92
CA LEU A 263 -3.15 -5.79 -4.43
C LEU A 263 -2.43 -6.40 -5.64
N ALA A 264 -2.02 -7.66 -5.54
CA ALA A 264 -1.40 -8.38 -6.65
C ALA A 264 -2.32 -8.44 -7.90
N GLY A 265 -3.62 -8.68 -7.68
CA GLY A 265 -4.63 -8.68 -8.74
C GLY A 265 -4.78 -7.31 -9.42
N LEU A 266 -4.81 -6.21 -8.65
CA LEU A 266 -4.84 -4.85 -9.18
C LEU A 266 -3.59 -4.52 -10.00
N ILE A 267 -2.41 -4.87 -9.51
CA ILE A 267 -1.13 -4.66 -10.21
C ILE A 267 -1.11 -5.43 -11.54
N LEU A 268 -1.57 -6.67 -11.55
CA LEU A 268 -1.69 -7.47 -12.78
C LEU A 268 -2.68 -6.85 -13.77
N ALA A 269 -3.84 -6.39 -13.31
CA ALA A 269 -4.82 -5.74 -14.17
C ALA A 269 -4.30 -4.44 -14.78
N LEU A 270 -3.64 -3.59 -13.98
CA LEU A 270 -2.94 -2.39 -14.44
C LEU A 270 -1.89 -2.71 -15.50
N SER A 271 -1.06 -3.70 -15.22
CA SER A 271 0.03 -4.16 -16.09
C SER A 271 -0.47 -4.63 -17.45
N LEU A 272 -1.50 -5.48 -17.48
CA LEU A 272 -2.09 -5.99 -18.71
C LEU A 272 -2.88 -4.92 -19.47
N GLY A 273 -3.56 -4.02 -18.76
CA GLY A 273 -4.21 -2.86 -19.37
C GLY A 273 -3.19 -1.94 -20.06
N ALA A 274 -2.11 -1.61 -19.38
CA ALA A 274 -1.00 -0.83 -19.92
C ALA A 274 -0.33 -1.54 -21.13
N ALA A 275 -0.16 -2.87 -21.06
CA ALA A 275 0.37 -3.66 -22.14
C ALA A 275 -0.49 -3.55 -23.40
N GLY A 276 -1.81 -3.70 -23.26
CA GLY A 276 -2.76 -3.57 -24.37
C GLY A 276 -2.72 -2.19 -25.01
N LEU A 277 -2.72 -1.12 -24.19
CA LEU A 277 -2.60 0.25 -24.68
C LEU A 277 -1.26 0.50 -25.39
N THR A 278 -0.14 0.02 -24.81
CA THR A 278 1.19 0.17 -25.40
C THR A 278 1.31 -0.55 -26.73
N ALA A 279 0.83 -1.79 -26.82
CA ALA A 279 0.83 -2.57 -28.05
C ALA A 279 -0.03 -1.89 -29.13
N PHE A 280 -1.22 -1.38 -28.77
CA PHE A 280 -2.05 -0.59 -29.67
C PHE A 280 -1.31 0.66 -30.18
N LEU A 281 -0.72 1.47 -29.29
CA LEU A 281 0.00 2.69 -29.67
C LEU A 281 1.23 2.37 -30.54
N SER A 282 1.96 1.30 -30.24
CA SER A 282 3.10 0.83 -31.03
C SER A 282 2.67 0.46 -32.47
N GLN A 283 1.49 -0.16 -32.63
CA GLN A 283 0.92 -0.49 -33.96
C GLN A 283 0.67 0.76 -34.83
N TYR A 284 0.29 1.89 -34.22
CA TYR A 284 -0.04 3.13 -34.93
C TYR A 284 1.08 4.19 -34.87
N SER A 285 2.30 3.82 -34.50
CA SER A 285 3.44 4.71 -34.46
C SER A 285 4.38 4.48 -35.62
N GLY A 286 4.73 5.57 -36.35
CA GLY A 286 5.55 5.52 -37.57
C GLY A 286 7.05 5.32 -37.30
N ASN A 287 7.53 5.82 -36.16
CA ASN A 287 8.94 5.75 -35.74
C ASN A 287 9.06 5.71 -34.22
N TYR A 288 10.28 5.54 -33.72
CA TYR A 288 10.55 5.44 -32.27
C TYR A 288 10.23 6.74 -31.53
N ILE A 289 10.49 7.90 -32.12
CA ILE A 289 10.24 9.22 -31.51
C ILE A 289 8.72 9.39 -31.30
N ALA A 290 7.92 9.11 -32.33
CA ALA A 290 6.47 9.19 -32.26
C ALA A 290 5.89 8.18 -31.25
N MET A 291 6.52 7.01 -31.06
CA MET A 291 6.14 6.06 -30.03
C MET A 291 6.50 6.56 -28.64
N LEU A 292 7.70 7.11 -28.45
CA LEU A 292 8.15 7.64 -27.16
C LEU A 292 7.24 8.79 -26.69
N LEU A 293 6.87 9.71 -27.60
CA LEU A 293 5.94 10.80 -27.29
C LEU A 293 4.55 10.32 -26.83
N LYS A 294 4.17 9.08 -27.14
CA LYS A 294 2.93 8.46 -26.68
C LYS A 294 3.14 7.59 -25.44
N ALA A 295 4.29 6.91 -25.37
CA ALA A 295 4.62 5.99 -24.29
C ALA A 295 4.84 6.72 -22.95
N VAL A 296 5.50 7.88 -22.98
CA VAL A 296 5.75 8.68 -21.76
C VAL A 296 4.46 9.17 -21.11
N PRO A 297 3.53 9.85 -21.83
CA PRO A 297 2.25 10.24 -21.23
C PRO A 297 1.41 9.03 -20.77
N LEU A 298 1.45 7.91 -21.52
CA LEU A 298 0.78 6.68 -21.11
C LEU A 298 1.33 6.14 -19.79
N PHE A 299 2.66 6.07 -19.66
CA PHE A 299 3.30 5.65 -18.41
C PHE A 299 2.94 6.57 -17.26
N VAL A 300 3.00 7.90 -17.45
CA VAL A 300 2.64 8.87 -16.42
C VAL A 300 1.18 8.69 -16.02
N ALA A 301 0.25 8.60 -16.97
CA ALA A 301 -1.17 8.49 -16.69
C ALA A 301 -1.53 7.16 -15.98
N VAL A 302 -1.00 6.03 -16.46
CA VAL A 302 -1.37 4.69 -15.96
C VAL A 302 -0.48 4.25 -14.81
N GLY A 303 0.84 4.42 -14.91
CA GLY A 303 1.78 3.98 -13.88
C GLY A 303 1.85 4.95 -12.71
N ALA A 304 2.23 6.21 -12.98
CA ALA A 304 2.50 7.16 -11.90
C ALA A 304 1.23 7.77 -11.29
N VAL A 305 0.17 8.05 -12.08
CA VAL A 305 -1.05 8.68 -11.54
C VAL A 305 -2.09 7.62 -11.16
N LEU A 306 -2.55 6.81 -12.11
CA LEU A 306 -3.62 5.85 -11.85
C LEU A 306 -3.15 4.72 -10.93
N GLY A 307 -1.93 4.20 -11.12
CA GLY A 307 -1.37 3.11 -10.30
C GLY A 307 -1.21 3.52 -8.84
N THR A 308 -0.61 4.69 -8.59
CA THR A 308 -0.47 5.20 -7.21
C THR A 308 -1.83 5.48 -6.59
N TRP A 309 -2.76 6.11 -7.34
CA TRP A 309 -4.10 6.39 -6.84
C TRP A 309 -4.90 5.14 -6.50
N LEU A 310 -4.85 4.09 -7.35
CA LEU A 310 -5.56 2.83 -7.13
C LEU A 310 -5.05 2.07 -5.91
N LEU A 311 -3.76 2.20 -5.61
CA LEU A 311 -3.11 1.49 -4.51
C LEU A 311 -2.94 2.36 -3.26
N ASP A 312 -3.38 3.62 -3.31
CA ASP A 312 -3.44 4.49 -2.14
C ASP A 312 -4.72 4.23 -1.37
N MET A 313 -4.62 3.69 -0.16
CA MET A 313 -5.76 3.29 0.66
C MET A 313 -6.86 2.56 -0.13
N PRO A 314 -6.54 1.46 -0.84
CA PRO A 314 -7.52 0.82 -1.70
C PRO A 314 -8.68 0.24 -0.89
N PHE A 315 -9.87 0.34 -1.45
CA PHE A 315 -11.11 -0.17 -0.87
C PHE A 315 -11.47 0.39 0.51
N THR A 316 -11.07 1.64 0.77
CA THR A 316 -11.50 2.41 1.94
C THR A 316 -12.44 3.53 1.54
N PHE A 317 -13.20 4.05 2.50
CA PHE A 317 -13.94 5.30 2.31
C PHE A 317 -12.96 6.45 2.10
N ARG A 318 -13.07 7.12 1.00
CA ARG A 318 -12.29 8.33 0.68
C ARG A 318 -13.06 9.30 -0.18
N THR A 319 -12.64 10.53 -0.16
CA THR A 319 -13.20 11.61 -0.97
C THR A 319 -12.22 12.10 -2.02
N LEU A 320 -12.75 12.61 -3.12
CA LEU A 320 -12.00 13.34 -4.14
C LEU A 320 -12.29 14.84 -4.00
N GLY A 321 -11.32 15.68 -4.32
CA GLY A 321 -11.50 17.12 -4.44
C GLY A 321 -12.03 17.78 -3.17
N ASN A 322 -11.19 17.96 -2.17
CA ASN A 322 -11.51 18.68 -0.91
C ASN A 322 -12.78 18.16 -0.19
N GLY A 323 -13.06 16.87 -0.30
CA GLY A 323 -14.20 16.25 0.38
C GLY A 323 -15.56 16.37 -0.32
N SER A 324 -15.59 16.91 -1.55
CA SER A 324 -16.87 17.17 -2.25
C SER A 324 -17.46 15.93 -2.96
N LEU A 325 -16.64 14.95 -3.31
CA LEU A 325 -17.04 13.75 -4.05
C LEU A 325 -16.59 12.48 -3.33
N TRP A 326 -17.55 11.63 -2.99
CA TRP A 326 -17.28 10.32 -2.41
C TRP A 326 -16.88 9.32 -3.48
N VAL A 327 -15.82 8.55 -3.22
CA VAL A 327 -15.41 7.44 -4.08
C VAL A 327 -16.37 6.27 -3.85
N PRO A 328 -17.04 5.77 -4.89
CA PRO A 328 -17.97 4.66 -4.72
C PRO A 328 -17.24 3.37 -4.34
N ARG A 329 -17.94 2.49 -3.62
CA ARG A 329 -17.44 1.18 -3.21
C ARG A 329 -16.92 0.38 -4.41
N GLY A 330 -15.66 -0.07 -4.33
CA GLY A 330 -15.04 -0.88 -5.37
C GLY A 330 -14.64 -0.11 -6.64
N ALA A 331 -14.54 1.22 -6.57
CA ALA A 331 -14.10 2.07 -7.71
C ALA A 331 -12.76 1.60 -8.26
N GLU A 332 -11.86 1.14 -7.41
CA GLU A 332 -10.54 0.63 -7.77
C GLU A 332 -10.65 -0.59 -8.71
N ALA A 333 -11.48 -1.55 -8.34
CA ALA A 333 -11.71 -2.74 -9.16
C ALA A 333 -12.38 -2.38 -10.50
N ILE A 334 -13.33 -1.45 -10.48
CA ILE A 334 -14.02 -0.97 -11.69
C ILE A 334 -13.01 -0.27 -12.61
N LEU A 335 -12.19 0.64 -12.10
CA LEU A 335 -11.20 1.36 -12.92
C LEU A 335 -10.12 0.42 -13.46
N ALA A 336 -9.64 -0.52 -12.68
CA ALA A 336 -8.71 -1.55 -13.15
C ALA A 336 -9.33 -2.43 -14.24
N ALA A 337 -10.59 -2.84 -14.08
CA ALA A 337 -11.32 -3.61 -15.09
C ALA A 337 -11.58 -2.79 -16.36
N VAL A 338 -11.92 -1.50 -16.24
CA VAL A 338 -12.09 -0.59 -17.40
C VAL A 338 -10.77 -0.44 -18.15
N LEU A 339 -9.66 -0.23 -17.46
CA LEU A 339 -8.35 -0.11 -18.09
C LEU A 339 -7.95 -1.40 -18.82
N LEU A 340 -8.16 -2.55 -18.16
CA LEU A 340 -7.88 -3.86 -18.75
C LEU A 340 -8.73 -4.11 -20.01
N THR A 341 -10.04 -3.89 -19.91
CA THR A 341 -10.96 -4.09 -21.03
C THR A 341 -10.70 -3.12 -22.17
N LEU A 342 -10.36 -1.86 -21.88
CA LEU A 342 -9.96 -0.86 -22.86
C LEU A 342 -8.68 -1.30 -23.60
N GLY A 343 -7.64 -1.71 -22.86
CA GLY A 343 -6.37 -2.15 -23.45
C GLY A 343 -6.54 -3.37 -24.35
N LEU A 344 -7.21 -4.41 -23.86
CA LEU A 344 -7.48 -5.63 -24.63
C LEU A 344 -8.42 -5.37 -25.80
N GLY A 345 -9.46 -4.55 -25.59
CA GLY A 345 -10.42 -4.17 -26.63
C GLY A 345 -9.78 -3.40 -27.80
N LEU A 346 -8.87 -2.46 -27.49
CA LEU A 346 -8.13 -1.73 -28.51
C LEU A 346 -7.18 -2.63 -29.30
N CYS A 347 -6.53 -3.61 -28.67
CA CYS A 347 -5.75 -4.63 -29.35
C CYS A 347 -6.64 -5.46 -30.30
N ALA A 348 -7.78 -5.93 -29.84
CA ALA A 348 -8.73 -6.70 -30.67
C ALA A 348 -9.26 -5.88 -31.86
N LEU A 349 -9.58 -4.59 -31.63
CA LEU A 349 -9.97 -3.67 -32.68
C LEU A 349 -8.86 -3.44 -33.71
N ALA A 350 -7.61 -3.30 -33.28
CA ALA A 350 -6.49 -3.18 -34.21
C ALA A 350 -6.33 -4.41 -35.09
N CYS A 351 -6.41 -5.59 -34.49
CA CYS A 351 -6.40 -6.87 -35.21
C CYS A 351 -7.54 -6.98 -36.23
N ARG A 352 -8.77 -6.65 -35.82
CA ARG A 352 -9.95 -6.69 -36.70
C ARG A 352 -9.88 -5.69 -37.84
N ARG A 353 -9.43 -4.45 -37.57
CA ARG A 353 -9.25 -3.42 -38.59
C ARG A 353 -8.20 -3.81 -39.65
N GLN A 354 -7.11 -4.42 -39.24
CA GLN A 354 -6.09 -4.89 -40.16
C GLN A 354 -6.61 -6.01 -41.02
N TYR A 355 -7.32 -6.98 -40.43
CA TYR A 355 -7.93 -8.07 -41.19
C TYR A 355 -8.90 -7.58 -42.29
N ASN A 356 -9.75 -6.58 -41.99
CA ASN A 356 -10.75 -6.03 -42.90
C ASN A 356 -10.16 -5.10 -43.97
N ARG A 357 -9.03 -4.41 -43.74
CA ARG A 357 -8.38 -3.52 -44.72
C ARG A 357 -7.81 -4.25 -45.92
N GLU A 358 -7.60 -5.54 -45.84
CA GLU A 358 -7.02 -6.37 -46.90
C GLU A 358 -8.08 -6.95 -47.83
N LEU A 359 -9.35 -6.69 -47.57
CA LEU A 359 -10.48 -7.13 -48.38
C LEU A 359 -11.01 -6.02 -49.30
N LEU A 360 -10.47 -4.80 -49.21
CA LEU A 360 -10.73 -3.65 -50.07
C LEU A 360 -9.49 -3.29 -50.89
#